data_64b624e62f48936f2e45984122aa947a
#
_entry.id   64b624e62f48936f2e45984122aa947a
#
_cell.length_a   1.000
_cell.length_b   1.000
_cell.length_c   1.000
_cell.angle_alpha   90.00
_cell.angle_beta   90.00
_cell.angle_gamma   90.00
#
_symmetry.space_group_name_H-M   'P 1'
#
loop_
_entity.id
_entity.type
_entity.pdbx_description
1 polymer ?
#
loop_
_entity_poly.entity_id
_entity_poly.type
_entity_poly.pdbx_seq_one_letter_code
_entity_poly.pdbx_strand_id
1 'polypeptide(L)'
;MKITSSDYKYQHLGTVYRLVEQFELISRTDLAKLSGFAPASMTVLTKILIDHKLILERTSQNLPSRGRPAVGLSISPFHWRYLCLTLAPQKLSIALCDLSGTLIYQQHYSLTSDEYLSLDQHILHCIQTFSLNTPLTNEALLAISISVVGKIDRTKTIITQLGQQPLTCPLVETLHRHFNQPILLNEHFQLWLLAEATLGSLIANDNVIFLQLDDQVNLSVLLKGALLHQDEHKRMNVDKMIMPKFSTLSDEIAEQRTEIERYQLTNQVTFPALANLIDRYFDHQHTCLEDKINYFCEQVEAENPQAMQILSHLTDNLAYMLMNLINIFSTEKIMLNSPLLRIKKPLFEQLQTKLQQNLLLNELRIDIVTSQYDWDSPLIPSIAIKLGIYEGCLLKGIVEI
;
A
#
# COMPACT_ATOMS: atom_id res chain seq x y z
N MET A 1 -7.65 -13.11 22.36
CA MET A 1 -9.04 -13.47 22.01
C MET A 1 -9.10 -14.99 21.87
N LYS A 2 -10.03 -15.70 22.55
CA LYS A 2 -10.16 -17.17 22.38
C LYS A 2 -10.87 -17.41 21.05
N ILE A 3 -10.20 -18.09 20.11
CA ILE A 3 -10.77 -18.51 18.82
C ILE A 3 -11.86 -19.54 19.12
N THR A 4 -13.07 -19.28 18.68
CA THR A 4 -14.21 -20.18 18.82
C THR A 4 -14.27 -21.17 17.65
N SER A 5 -14.99 -22.29 17.79
CA SER A 5 -15.18 -23.26 16.68
C SER A 5 -15.87 -22.62 15.46
N SER A 6 -16.65 -21.59 15.66
CA SER A 6 -17.28 -20.79 14.60
C SER A 6 -16.24 -20.00 13.79
N ASP A 7 -15.21 -19.47 14.43
CA ASP A 7 -14.18 -18.66 13.75
C ASP A 7 -13.35 -19.50 12.78
N TYR A 8 -13.09 -20.79 13.09
CA TYR A 8 -12.41 -21.72 12.18
C TYR A 8 -13.19 -21.96 10.87
N LYS A 9 -14.54 -21.99 10.93
CA LYS A 9 -15.36 -22.16 9.73
C LYS A 9 -15.13 -21.00 8.75
N TYR A 10 -15.09 -19.77 9.24
CA TYR A 10 -14.90 -18.60 8.37
C TYR A 10 -13.46 -18.53 7.82
N GLN A 11 -12.47 -18.91 8.61
CA GLN A 11 -11.08 -19.04 8.13
C GLN A 11 -10.95 -20.09 7.02
N HIS A 12 -11.63 -21.24 7.14
CA HIS A 12 -11.65 -22.25 6.08
C HIS A 12 -12.35 -21.72 4.81
N LEU A 13 -13.46 -20.99 4.95
CA LEU A 13 -14.13 -20.35 3.82
C LEU A 13 -13.20 -19.32 3.15
N GLY A 14 -12.49 -18.52 3.93
CA GLY A 14 -11.51 -17.55 3.45
C GLY A 14 -10.35 -18.21 2.71
N THR A 15 -9.83 -19.32 3.24
CA THR A 15 -8.78 -20.12 2.58
C THR A 15 -9.25 -20.65 1.22
N VAL A 16 -10.47 -21.20 1.15
CA VAL A 16 -11.04 -21.70 -0.12
C VAL A 16 -11.25 -20.55 -1.11
N TYR A 17 -11.80 -19.42 -0.66
CA TYR A 17 -11.99 -18.23 -1.48
C TYR A 17 -10.67 -17.76 -2.08
N ARG A 18 -9.62 -17.62 -1.25
CA ARG A 18 -8.26 -17.20 -1.66
C ARG A 18 -7.71 -18.12 -2.76
N LEU A 19 -7.83 -19.44 -2.59
CA LEU A 19 -7.36 -20.40 -3.60
C LEU A 19 -8.14 -20.26 -4.91
N VAL A 20 -9.46 -20.08 -4.86
CA VAL A 20 -10.27 -19.84 -6.07
C VAL A 20 -9.84 -18.58 -6.80
N GLU A 21 -9.50 -17.52 -6.05
CA GLU A 21 -9.02 -16.27 -6.65
C GLU A 21 -7.63 -16.44 -7.29
N GLN A 22 -6.71 -17.12 -6.62
CA GLN A 22 -5.33 -17.32 -7.10
C GLN A 22 -5.25 -18.14 -8.39
N PHE A 23 -6.15 -19.10 -8.57
CA PHE A 23 -6.13 -20.00 -9.73
C PHE A 23 -7.13 -19.64 -10.83
N GLU A 24 -7.90 -18.54 -10.66
CA GLU A 24 -8.90 -18.02 -11.59
C GLU A 24 -10.01 -19.04 -11.98
N LEU A 25 -9.62 -20.28 -12.26
CA LEU A 25 -10.52 -21.41 -12.53
C LEU A 25 -9.93 -22.70 -11.97
N ILE A 26 -10.54 -23.25 -10.92
CA ILE A 26 -10.02 -24.42 -10.19
C ILE A 26 -11.12 -25.44 -9.88
N SER A 27 -10.80 -26.75 -9.94
CA SER A 27 -11.72 -27.80 -9.57
C SER A 27 -11.81 -27.99 -8.05
N ARG A 28 -12.95 -28.53 -7.56
CA ARG A 28 -13.07 -28.90 -6.13
C ARG A 28 -12.02 -29.93 -5.69
N THR A 29 -11.64 -30.83 -6.61
CA THR A 29 -10.63 -31.85 -6.36
C THR A 29 -9.25 -31.23 -6.11
N ASP A 30 -8.87 -30.26 -6.92
CA ASP A 30 -7.58 -29.57 -6.77
C ASP A 30 -7.60 -28.63 -5.57
N LEU A 31 -8.72 -27.95 -5.30
CA LEU A 31 -8.91 -27.20 -4.06
C LEU A 31 -8.70 -28.08 -2.80
N ALA A 32 -9.28 -29.29 -2.80
CA ALA A 32 -9.11 -30.21 -1.69
C ALA A 32 -7.64 -30.62 -1.49
N LYS A 33 -6.92 -30.90 -2.59
CA LYS A 33 -5.49 -31.22 -2.55
C LYS A 33 -4.64 -30.05 -2.03
N LEU A 34 -4.87 -28.84 -2.54
CA LEU A 34 -4.09 -27.64 -2.19
C LEU A 34 -4.35 -27.16 -0.77
N SER A 35 -5.60 -27.22 -0.31
CA SER A 35 -6.00 -26.78 1.03
C SER A 35 -5.73 -27.84 2.12
N GLY A 36 -5.56 -29.10 1.74
CA GLY A 36 -5.53 -30.23 2.69
C GLY A 36 -6.90 -30.57 3.31
N PHE A 37 -7.98 -29.96 2.86
CA PHE A 37 -9.33 -30.26 3.36
C PHE A 37 -9.91 -31.54 2.77
N ALA A 38 -10.69 -32.28 3.56
CA ALA A 38 -11.39 -33.46 3.08
C ALA A 38 -12.38 -33.11 1.95
N PRO A 39 -12.55 -33.97 0.91
CA PRO A 39 -13.44 -33.68 -0.23
C PRO A 39 -14.90 -33.37 0.19
N ALA A 40 -15.39 -34.02 1.25
CA ALA A 40 -16.73 -33.73 1.78
C ALA A 40 -16.83 -32.30 2.36
N SER A 41 -15.81 -31.88 3.14
CA SER A 41 -15.73 -30.49 3.66
C SER A 41 -15.61 -29.50 2.52
N MET A 42 -14.81 -29.78 1.50
CA MET A 42 -14.66 -28.92 0.33
C MET A 42 -16.00 -28.69 -0.38
N THR A 43 -16.80 -29.75 -0.51
CA THR A 43 -18.15 -29.63 -1.13
C THR A 43 -19.05 -28.70 -0.32
N VAL A 44 -19.02 -28.78 1.00
CA VAL A 44 -19.81 -27.91 1.89
C VAL A 44 -19.32 -26.47 1.81
N LEU A 45 -18.00 -26.24 1.93
CA LEU A 45 -17.40 -24.88 1.90
C LEU A 45 -17.67 -24.18 0.57
N THR A 46 -17.45 -24.87 -0.55
CA THR A 46 -17.72 -24.29 -1.89
C THR A 46 -19.21 -24.03 -2.11
N LYS A 47 -20.10 -24.88 -1.59
CA LYS A 47 -21.55 -24.64 -1.66
C LYS A 47 -21.92 -23.36 -0.91
N ILE A 48 -21.43 -23.15 0.31
CA ILE A 48 -21.67 -21.92 1.08
C ILE A 48 -21.23 -20.69 0.28
N LEU A 49 -20.01 -20.70 -0.29
CA LEU A 49 -19.49 -19.58 -1.08
C LEU A 49 -20.33 -19.32 -2.34
N ILE A 50 -20.88 -20.36 -2.99
CA ILE A 50 -21.78 -20.23 -4.15
C ILE A 50 -23.12 -19.66 -3.73
N ASP A 51 -23.74 -20.22 -2.68
CA ASP A 51 -25.06 -19.81 -2.19
C ASP A 51 -25.04 -18.31 -1.80
N HIS A 52 -23.91 -17.82 -1.25
CA HIS A 52 -23.70 -16.39 -0.94
C HIS A 52 -23.11 -15.58 -2.10
N LYS A 53 -23.07 -16.12 -3.31
CA LYS A 53 -22.65 -15.42 -4.56
C LYS A 53 -21.21 -14.87 -4.52
N LEU A 54 -20.34 -15.46 -3.71
CA LEU A 54 -18.93 -15.10 -3.64
C LEU A 54 -18.11 -15.76 -4.74
N ILE A 55 -18.44 -16.99 -5.07
CA ILE A 55 -17.86 -17.75 -6.20
C ILE A 55 -18.97 -18.31 -7.08
N LEU A 56 -18.61 -18.74 -8.28
CA LEU A 56 -19.54 -19.36 -9.21
C LEU A 56 -18.89 -20.56 -9.93
N GLU A 57 -19.76 -21.43 -10.45
CA GLU A 57 -19.35 -22.55 -11.29
C GLU A 57 -19.26 -22.11 -12.76
N ARG A 58 -18.13 -22.46 -13.40
CA ARG A 58 -17.94 -22.29 -14.85
C ARG A 58 -17.59 -23.63 -15.48
N THR A 59 -18.16 -23.91 -16.65
CA THR A 59 -17.75 -25.05 -17.46
C THR A 59 -16.54 -24.64 -18.30
N SER A 60 -15.43 -25.41 -18.20
CA SER A 60 -14.29 -25.20 -19.09
C SER A 60 -14.67 -25.64 -20.52
N GLN A 61 -14.69 -24.70 -21.46
CA GLN A 61 -15.06 -24.97 -22.86
C GLN A 61 -13.93 -25.57 -23.71
N ASN A 62 -12.73 -25.79 -23.17
CA ASN A 62 -11.56 -26.05 -24.02
C ASN A 62 -10.78 -27.33 -23.73
N LEU A 63 -11.47 -28.50 -23.70
CA LEU A 63 -10.74 -29.76 -23.86
C LEU A 63 -11.59 -30.73 -24.71
N PRO A 64 -11.08 -31.22 -25.86
CA PRO A 64 -11.73 -32.28 -26.65
C PRO A 64 -11.47 -33.63 -25.98
N SER A 65 -11.95 -33.84 -24.76
CA SER A 65 -11.90 -35.12 -24.08
C SER A 65 -13.31 -35.70 -23.96
N ARG A 66 -13.48 -36.99 -24.29
CA ARG A 66 -14.70 -37.75 -24.04
C ARG A 66 -14.96 -37.79 -22.55
N GLY A 67 -15.87 -36.97 -22.05
CA GLY A 67 -16.28 -36.92 -20.65
C GLY A 67 -17.16 -35.70 -20.36
N ARG A 68 -17.80 -35.68 -19.19
CA ARG A 68 -18.56 -34.51 -18.71
C ARG A 68 -17.57 -33.32 -18.58
N PRO A 69 -17.89 -32.12 -19.12
CA PRO A 69 -17.03 -30.97 -18.98
C PRO A 69 -16.64 -30.75 -17.52
N ALA A 70 -15.35 -30.53 -17.26
CA ALA A 70 -14.89 -30.24 -15.91
C ALA A 70 -15.50 -28.92 -15.45
N VAL A 71 -16.21 -28.95 -14.33
CA VAL A 71 -16.75 -27.74 -13.69
C VAL A 71 -15.68 -27.14 -12.84
N GLY A 72 -15.22 -25.93 -13.21
CA GLY A 72 -14.31 -25.12 -12.42
C GLY A 72 -15.07 -24.10 -11.57
N LEU A 73 -14.41 -23.63 -10.54
CA LEU A 73 -14.87 -22.55 -9.66
C LEU A 73 -14.05 -21.28 -9.93
N SER A 74 -14.71 -20.14 -9.97
CA SER A 74 -14.09 -18.80 -10.11
C SER A 74 -14.79 -17.80 -9.21
N ILE A 75 -14.14 -16.65 -8.95
CA ILE A 75 -14.76 -15.54 -8.24
C ILE A 75 -15.99 -15.05 -9.01
N SER A 76 -17.04 -14.67 -8.29
CA SER A 76 -18.28 -14.13 -8.88
C SER A 76 -18.18 -12.60 -9.00
N PRO A 77 -18.12 -12.03 -10.21
CA PRO A 77 -18.08 -10.58 -10.40
C PRO A 77 -19.48 -9.93 -10.43
N PHE A 78 -20.55 -10.70 -10.25
CA PHE A 78 -21.90 -10.24 -10.63
C PHE A 78 -22.72 -9.63 -9.50
N HIS A 79 -22.44 -9.95 -8.25
CA HIS A 79 -23.29 -9.53 -7.14
C HIS A 79 -22.61 -8.52 -6.22
N TRP A 80 -21.55 -8.94 -5.54
CA TRP A 80 -20.89 -8.11 -4.56
C TRP A 80 -20.04 -7.01 -5.19
N ARG A 81 -20.12 -5.84 -4.60
CA ARG A 81 -19.31 -4.67 -4.91
C ARG A 81 -18.66 -4.16 -3.64
N TYR A 82 -17.59 -3.43 -3.78
CA TYR A 82 -17.00 -2.72 -2.66
C TYR A 82 -16.49 -1.34 -3.09
N LEU A 83 -16.49 -0.42 -2.13
CA LEU A 83 -15.96 0.92 -2.32
C LEU A 83 -14.52 1.00 -1.82
N CYS A 84 -13.67 1.56 -2.66
CA CYS A 84 -12.28 1.89 -2.36
C CYS A 84 -12.10 3.39 -2.36
N LEU A 85 -11.66 3.95 -1.23
CA LEU A 85 -11.37 5.36 -1.08
C LEU A 85 -9.89 5.55 -0.83
N THR A 86 -9.25 6.47 -1.56
CA THR A 86 -7.89 6.96 -1.26
C THR A 86 -7.98 8.44 -0.93
N LEU A 87 -7.67 8.76 0.33
CA LEU A 87 -7.72 10.11 0.87
C LEU A 87 -6.31 10.69 1.00
N ALA A 88 -6.01 11.71 0.22
CA ALA A 88 -4.77 12.48 0.26
C ALA A 88 -5.08 13.97 0.57
N PRO A 89 -4.10 14.78 0.95
CA PRO A 89 -4.32 16.17 1.38
C PRO A 89 -5.14 17.04 0.42
N GLN A 90 -5.00 16.84 -0.88
CA GLN A 90 -5.66 17.68 -1.89
C GLN A 90 -6.65 16.91 -2.76
N LYS A 91 -6.82 15.62 -2.51
CA LYS A 91 -7.59 14.76 -3.41
C LYS A 91 -8.23 13.59 -2.65
N LEU A 92 -9.50 13.35 -2.92
CA LEU A 92 -10.20 12.12 -2.59
C LEU A 92 -10.50 11.36 -3.88
N SER A 93 -10.04 10.12 -3.97
CA SER A 93 -10.41 9.20 -5.05
C SER A 93 -11.41 8.18 -4.52
N ILE A 94 -12.53 7.99 -5.21
CA ILE A 94 -13.55 6.99 -4.88
C ILE A 94 -13.68 6.05 -6.07
N ALA A 95 -13.57 4.76 -5.83
CA ALA A 95 -13.70 3.73 -6.85
C ALA A 95 -14.68 2.63 -6.40
N LEU A 96 -15.51 2.17 -7.34
CA LEU A 96 -16.38 1.00 -7.20
C LEU A 96 -15.73 -0.17 -7.92
N CYS A 97 -15.52 -1.26 -7.21
CA CYS A 97 -14.94 -2.49 -7.75
C CYS A 97 -15.84 -3.69 -7.50
N ASP A 98 -15.71 -4.73 -8.34
CA ASP A 98 -16.28 -6.04 -8.09
C ASP A 98 -15.33 -6.94 -7.28
N LEU A 99 -15.77 -8.15 -6.91
CA LEU A 99 -14.96 -9.09 -6.13
C LEU A 99 -13.67 -9.54 -6.82
N SER A 100 -13.62 -9.51 -8.15
CA SER A 100 -12.39 -9.83 -8.90
C SER A 100 -11.34 -8.71 -8.82
N GLY A 101 -11.73 -7.52 -8.31
CA GLY A 101 -10.89 -6.33 -8.30
C GLY A 101 -11.02 -5.49 -9.56
N THR A 102 -11.94 -5.83 -10.46
CA THR A 102 -12.19 -5.06 -11.68
C THR A 102 -12.82 -3.72 -11.31
N LEU A 103 -12.21 -2.65 -11.79
CA LEU A 103 -12.74 -1.29 -11.63
C LEU A 103 -14.00 -1.12 -12.49
N ILE A 104 -15.12 -0.76 -11.84
CA ILE A 104 -16.40 -0.49 -12.49
C ILE A 104 -16.54 1.01 -12.79
N TYR A 105 -16.25 1.84 -11.82
CA TYR A 105 -16.33 3.29 -11.93
C TYR A 105 -15.39 3.97 -10.94
N GLN A 106 -14.79 5.10 -11.33
CA GLN A 106 -13.91 5.88 -10.46
C GLN A 106 -14.18 7.37 -10.67
N GLN A 107 -14.10 8.13 -9.57
CA GLN A 107 -14.23 9.58 -9.59
C GLN A 107 -13.27 10.21 -8.59
N HIS A 108 -12.74 11.38 -8.96
CA HIS A 108 -11.84 12.15 -8.13
C HIS A 108 -12.54 13.45 -7.69
N TYR A 109 -12.28 13.82 -6.44
CA TYR A 109 -12.76 15.05 -5.82
C TYR A 109 -11.56 15.82 -5.31
N SER A 110 -11.49 17.12 -5.62
CA SER A 110 -10.47 17.99 -5.02
C SER A 110 -10.85 18.29 -3.58
N LEU A 111 -9.84 18.40 -2.71
CA LEU A 111 -10.00 18.79 -1.32
C LEU A 111 -9.26 20.08 -1.06
N THR A 112 -9.95 21.01 -0.37
CA THR A 112 -9.39 22.27 0.07
C THR A 112 -9.17 22.25 1.59
N SER A 113 -8.33 23.14 2.10
CA SER A 113 -8.05 23.22 3.54
C SER A 113 -9.29 23.56 4.38
N ASP A 114 -10.25 24.27 3.80
CA ASP A 114 -11.50 24.66 4.48
C ASP A 114 -12.38 23.44 4.78
N GLU A 115 -12.33 22.42 3.91
CA GLU A 115 -13.11 21.18 4.08
C GLU A 115 -12.59 20.29 5.20
N TYR A 116 -11.38 20.53 5.69
CA TYR A 116 -10.79 19.76 6.79
C TYR A 116 -11.52 19.94 8.12
N LEU A 117 -12.23 21.07 8.30
CA LEU A 117 -13.03 21.32 9.51
C LEU A 117 -14.24 20.39 9.66
N SER A 118 -14.73 19.86 8.54
CA SER A 118 -15.86 18.93 8.46
C SER A 118 -15.58 17.80 7.45
N LEU A 119 -14.38 17.28 7.49
CA LEU A 119 -13.87 16.32 6.50
C LEU A 119 -14.72 15.04 6.43
N ASP A 120 -15.22 14.55 7.55
CA ASP A 120 -16.09 13.37 7.61
C ASP A 120 -17.42 13.60 6.87
N GLN A 121 -18.03 14.78 7.04
CA GLN A 121 -19.26 15.14 6.34
C GLN A 121 -19.02 15.37 4.85
N HIS A 122 -17.89 15.99 4.50
CA HIS A 122 -17.51 16.18 3.11
C HIS A 122 -17.30 14.84 2.39
N ILE A 123 -16.56 13.91 3.00
CA ILE A 123 -16.36 12.55 2.45
C ILE A 123 -17.71 11.82 2.31
N LEU A 124 -18.60 11.91 3.30
CA LEU A 124 -19.94 11.33 3.22
C LEU A 124 -20.71 11.89 2.02
N HIS A 125 -20.70 13.20 1.84
CA HIS A 125 -21.35 13.86 0.69
C HIS A 125 -20.76 13.39 -0.65
N CYS A 126 -19.44 13.27 -0.75
CA CYS A 126 -18.78 12.73 -1.94
C CYS A 126 -19.21 11.29 -2.24
N ILE A 127 -19.31 10.43 -1.21
CA ILE A 127 -19.79 9.04 -1.39
C ILE A 127 -21.25 9.02 -1.86
N GLN A 128 -22.11 9.85 -1.29
CA GLN A 128 -23.51 9.96 -1.69
C GLN A 128 -23.64 10.42 -3.16
N THR A 129 -22.91 11.47 -3.54
CA THR A 129 -22.87 11.97 -4.93
C THR A 129 -22.33 10.90 -5.90
N PHE A 130 -21.28 10.20 -5.52
CA PHE A 130 -20.74 9.08 -6.28
C PHE A 130 -21.77 7.97 -6.48
N SER A 131 -22.52 7.62 -5.43
CA SER A 131 -23.52 6.54 -5.47
C SER A 131 -24.69 6.86 -6.39
N LEU A 132 -25.05 8.13 -6.58
CA LEU A 132 -26.09 8.54 -7.54
C LEU A 132 -25.69 8.29 -8.99
N ASN A 133 -24.40 8.29 -9.28
CA ASN A 133 -23.85 8.09 -10.63
C ASN A 133 -23.43 6.65 -10.92
N THR A 134 -23.66 5.71 -10.00
CA THR A 134 -23.18 4.33 -10.10
C THR A 134 -24.31 3.33 -9.88
N PRO A 135 -24.20 2.10 -10.42
CA PRO A 135 -25.17 1.04 -10.18
C PRO A 135 -25.02 0.40 -8.78
N LEU A 136 -24.60 1.18 -7.79
CA LEU A 136 -24.39 0.69 -6.43
C LEU A 136 -25.72 0.62 -5.68
N THR A 137 -26.07 -0.56 -5.18
CA THR A 137 -27.15 -0.74 -4.21
C THR A 137 -26.56 -1.14 -2.86
N ASN A 138 -27.18 -0.68 -1.76
CA ASN A 138 -26.72 -1.04 -0.42
C ASN A 138 -26.72 -2.55 -0.17
N GLU A 139 -27.60 -3.30 -0.81
CA GLU A 139 -27.71 -4.76 -0.70
C GLU A 139 -26.53 -5.50 -1.34
N ALA A 140 -25.90 -4.89 -2.37
CA ALA A 140 -24.75 -5.44 -3.05
C ALA A 140 -23.42 -4.90 -2.54
N LEU A 141 -23.42 -3.94 -1.63
CA LEU A 141 -22.21 -3.37 -1.04
C LEU A 141 -21.65 -4.28 0.05
N LEU A 142 -20.47 -4.84 -0.18
CA LEU A 142 -19.79 -5.74 0.74
C LEU A 142 -19.12 -5.00 1.89
N ALA A 143 -18.33 -3.99 1.56
CA ALA A 143 -17.54 -3.20 2.51
C ALA A 143 -17.08 -1.88 1.88
N ILE A 144 -16.64 -0.95 2.72
CA ILE A 144 -15.97 0.29 2.36
C ILE A 144 -14.55 0.24 2.90
N SER A 145 -13.55 0.35 2.04
CA SER A 145 -12.15 0.44 2.44
C SER A 145 -11.61 1.84 2.17
N ILE A 146 -11.00 2.44 3.18
CA ILE A 146 -10.47 3.79 3.14
C ILE A 146 -8.99 3.74 3.47
N SER A 147 -8.16 4.18 2.52
CA SER A 147 -6.73 4.37 2.70
C SER A 147 -6.41 5.85 2.87
N VAL A 148 -5.70 6.21 3.94
CA VAL A 148 -5.39 7.59 4.31
C VAL A 148 -3.91 7.86 4.13
N VAL A 149 -3.56 8.86 3.31
CA VAL A 149 -2.21 9.41 3.22
C VAL A 149 -1.98 10.30 4.45
N GLY A 150 -1.69 9.68 5.58
CA GLY A 150 -1.61 10.36 6.88
C GLY A 150 -1.55 9.36 8.02
N LYS A 151 -2.14 9.72 9.15
CA LYS A 151 -2.16 8.89 10.35
C LYS A 151 -3.58 8.69 10.86
N ILE A 152 -3.82 7.51 11.41
CA ILE A 152 -5.07 7.14 12.05
C ILE A 152 -4.83 6.82 13.53
N ASP A 153 -5.90 6.80 14.31
CA ASP A 153 -5.87 6.38 15.70
C ASP A 153 -5.71 4.85 15.85
N ARG A 154 -5.50 4.41 17.09
CA ARG A 154 -5.31 2.99 17.42
C ARG A 154 -6.50 2.10 17.12
N THR A 155 -7.70 2.64 17.24
CA THR A 155 -8.93 1.89 17.02
C THR A 155 -9.29 1.81 15.53
N LYS A 156 -8.51 2.48 14.67
CA LYS A 156 -8.76 2.60 13.23
C LYS A 156 -10.15 3.19 12.93
N THR A 157 -10.53 4.20 13.69
CA THR A 157 -11.84 4.87 13.56
C THR A 157 -11.73 6.36 13.29
N ILE A 158 -10.59 6.97 13.67
CA ILE A 158 -10.38 8.42 13.59
C ILE A 158 -9.13 8.71 12.77
N ILE A 159 -9.24 9.65 11.84
CA ILE A 159 -8.07 10.21 11.16
C ILE A 159 -7.47 11.29 12.07
N THR A 160 -6.20 11.14 12.43
CA THR A 160 -5.48 12.05 13.33
C THR A 160 -4.52 12.98 12.60
N GLN A 161 -4.21 12.67 11.35
CA GLN A 161 -3.36 13.51 10.49
C GLN A 161 -3.68 13.20 9.02
N LEU A 162 -3.75 14.25 8.18
CA LEU A 162 -3.85 14.12 6.73
C LEU A 162 -2.66 14.85 6.09
N GLY A 163 -1.82 14.12 5.36
CA GLY A 163 -0.51 14.63 4.96
C GLY A 163 0.31 15.06 6.19
N GLN A 164 0.67 16.33 6.23
CA GLN A 164 1.40 16.94 7.36
C GLN A 164 0.47 17.62 8.38
N GLN A 165 -0.80 17.79 8.05
CA GLN A 165 -1.74 18.57 8.87
C GLN A 165 -2.41 17.71 9.92
N PRO A 166 -2.24 18.00 11.23
CA PRO A 166 -2.97 17.32 12.29
C PRO A 166 -4.45 17.72 12.24
N LEU A 167 -5.33 16.74 12.46
CA LEU A 167 -6.77 16.94 12.53
C LEU A 167 -7.41 15.86 13.40
N THR A 168 -8.69 15.97 13.66
CA THR A 168 -9.49 14.93 14.32
C THR A 168 -10.76 14.72 13.52
N CYS A 169 -10.83 13.62 12.77
CA CYS A 169 -11.97 13.32 11.91
C CYS A 169 -12.51 11.92 12.28
N PRO A 170 -13.69 11.84 12.96
CA PRO A 170 -14.30 10.57 13.38
C PRO A 170 -15.05 9.89 12.21
N LEU A 171 -14.31 9.62 11.12
CA LEU A 171 -14.87 9.21 9.83
C LEU A 171 -15.70 7.93 9.93
N VAL A 172 -15.21 6.92 10.65
CA VAL A 172 -15.88 5.62 10.73
C VAL A 172 -17.21 5.74 11.45
N GLU A 173 -17.29 6.53 12.53
CA GLU A 173 -18.54 6.78 13.23
C GLU A 173 -19.55 7.52 12.34
N THR A 174 -19.11 8.54 11.63
CA THR A 174 -19.97 9.29 10.70
C THR A 174 -20.51 8.39 9.59
N LEU A 175 -19.67 7.55 8.99
CA LEU A 175 -20.11 6.66 7.93
C LEU A 175 -21.04 5.53 8.45
N HIS A 176 -20.79 4.99 9.64
CA HIS A 176 -21.67 3.95 10.22
C HIS A 176 -23.10 4.41 10.52
N ARG A 177 -23.37 5.74 10.60
CA ARG A 177 -24.73 6.26 10.68
C ARG A 177 -25.52 6.11 9.37
N HIS A 178 -24.83 5.87 8.25
CA HIS A 178 -25.40 5.80 6.90
C HIS A 178 -25.20 4.44 6.21
N PHE A 179 -24.19 3.69 6.63
CA PHE A 179 -23.84 2.39 6.06
C PHE A 179 -23.74 1.32 7.14
N ASN A 180 -24.44 0.21 6.94
CA ASN A 180 -24.40 -0.95 7.84
C ASN A 180 -23.22 -1.88 7.55
N GLN A 181 -22.57 -1.69 6.38
CA GLN A 181 -21.46 -2.52 5.93
C GLN A 181 -20.18 -2.22 6.72
N PRO A 182 -19.26 -3.18 6.80
CA PRO A 182 -17.95 -2.98 7.40
C PRO A 182 -17.19 -1.81 6.76
N ILE A 183 -16.61 -0.94 7.59
CA ILE A 183 -15.77 0.17 7.17
C ILE A 183 -14.36 -0.09 7.68
N LEU A 184 -13.41 -0.17 6.74
CA LEU A 184 -12.02 -0.50 7.00
C LEU A 184 -11.16 0.74 6.78
N LEU A 185 -10.69 1.36 7.87
CA LEU A 185 -9.81 2.53 7.83
C LEU A 185 -8.37 2.10 8.06
N ASN A 186 -7.47 2.44 7.14
CA ASN A 186 -6.07 2.06 7.20
C ASN A 186 -5.15 3.18 6.67
N GLU A 187 -3.88 3.13 7.05
CA GLU A 187 -2.87 4.01 6.49
C GLU A 187 -2.50 3.55 5.08
N HIS A 188 -2.48 4.50 4.15
CA HIS A 188 -2.26 4.24 2.74
C HIS A 188 -0.93 3.51 2.48
N PHE A 189 0.15 3.97 3.10
CA PHE A 189 1.48 3.45 2.89
C PHE A 189 1.61 1.96 3.28
N GLN A 190 0.93 1.54 4.36
CA GLN A 190 0.91 0.14 4.79
C GLN A 190 0.10 -0.73 3.82
N LEU A 191 -1.07 -0.24 3.39
CA LEU A 191 -1.88 -0.96 2.40
C LEU A 191 -1.17 -1.10 1.07
N TRP A 192 -0.39 -0.10 0.67
CA TRP A 192 0.37 -0.14 -0.58
C TRP A 192 1.39 -1.30 -0.57
N LEU A 193 2.18 -1.43 0.49
CA LEU A 193 3.10 -2.57 0.62
C LEU A 193 2.35 -3.91 0.64
N LEU A 194 1.22 -4.00 1.35
CA LEU A 194 0.40 -5.22 1.36
C LEU A 194 -0.19 -5.55 -0.01
N ALA A 195 -0.61 -4.55 -0.77
CA ALA A 195 -1.13 -4.75 -2.13
C ALA A 195 -0.03 -5.30 -3.06
N GLU A 196 1.17 -4.74 -3.01
CA GLU A 196 2.32 -5.25 -3.77
C GLU A 196 2.73 -6.67 -3.34
N ALA A 197 2.68 -6.98 -2.05
CA ALA A 197 3.03 -8.29 -1.54
C ALA A 197 1.97 -9.37 -1.82
N THR A 198 0.70 -8.96 -1.98
CA THR A 198 -0.39 -9.92 -2.17
C THR A 198 -0.80 -10.08 -3.64
N LEU A 199 -0.76 -8.99 -4.41
CA LEU A 199 -1.28 -8.93 -5.78
C LEU A 199 -0.27 -8.41 -6.79
N GLY A 200 0.85 -7.85 -6.31
CA GLY A 200 1.78 -7.09 -7.12
C GLY A 200 3.14 -7.76 -7.33
N SER A 201 4.15 -6.92 -7.47
CA SER A 201 5.52 -7.31 -7.82
C SER A 201 6.28 -8.06 -6.73
N LEU A 202 5.73 -8.13 -5.51
CA LEU A 202 6.40 -8.69 -4.32
C LEU A 202 5.82 -10.03 -3.84
N ILE A 203 4.90 -10.66 -4.58
CA ILE A 203 4.18 -11.90 -4.17
C ILE A 203 5.13 -13.02 -3.71
N ALA A 204 6.30 -13.15 -4.32
CA ALA A 204 7.27 -14.21 -4.00
C ALA A 204 8.30 -13.79 -2.93
N ASN A 205 8.16 -12.61 -2.31
CA ASN A 205 9.14 -12.07 -1.40
C ASN A 205 8.59 -11.95 0.01
N ASP A 206 9.20 -12.67 0.93
CA ASP A 206 8.80 -12.68 2.34
C ASP A 206 9.38 -11.51 3.14
N ASN A 207 10.58 -11.04 2.77
CA ASN A 207 11.30 -9.98 3.48
C ASN A 207 11.55 -8.80 2.53
N VAL A 208 10.85 -7.70 2.75
CA VAL A 208 10.89 -6.52 1.89
C VAL A 208 10.94 -5.25 2.72
N ILE A 209 11.77 -4.30 2.31
CA ILE A 209 11.74 -2.93 2.80
C ILE A 209 11.00 -2.08 1.76
N PHE A 210 9.97 -1.36 2.17
CA PHE A 210 9.34 -0.33 1.37
C PHE A 210 9.73 1.05 1.91
N LEU A 211 10.37 1.83 1.07
CA LEU A 211 10.83 3.18 1.35
C LEU A 211 10.08 4.16 0.45
N GLN A 212 9.40 5.12 1.03
CA GLN A 212 8.88 6.29 0.35
C GLN A 212 9.70 7.51 0.76
N LEU A 213 10.21 8.22 -0.24
CA LEU A 213 11.02 9.42 -0.06
C LEU A 213 10.39 10.60 -0.80
N ASP A 214 9.93 11.56 -0.03
CA ASP A 214 9.38 12.84 -0.48
C ASP A 214 9.70 13.93 0.57
N ASP A 215 8.70 14.68 1.03
CA ASP A 215 8.83 15.62 2.15
C ASP A 215 9.15 14.92 3.48
N GLN A 216 8.98 13.61 3.53
CA GLN A 216 9.28 12.73 4.66
C GLN A 216 9.98 11.46 4.19
N VAL A 217 10.52 10.72 5.15
CA VAL A 217 11.02 9.36 4.94
C VAL A 217 10.06 8.39 5.60
N ASN A 218 9.22 7.74 4.82
CA ASN A 218 8.32 6.70 5.32
C ASN A 218 8.93 5.32 5.05
N LEU A 219 8.92 4.48 6.08
CA LEU A 219 9.45 3.13 6.01
C LEU A 219 8.41 2.11 6.49
N SER A 220 8.26 1.05 5.73
CA SER A 220 7.50 -0.15 6.14
C SER A 220 8.30 -1.40 5.79
N VAL A 221 8.17 -2.44 6.60
CA VAL A 221 8.92 -3.69 6.40
C VAL A 221 7.97 -4.87 6.47
N LEU A 222 8.10 -5.76 5.50
CA LEU A 222 7.56 -7.12 5.55
C LEU A 222 8.66 -8.04 6.09
N LEU A 223 8.30 -8.84 7.08
CA LEU A 223 9.12 -9.95 7.58
C LEU A 223 8.30 -11.23 7.57
N LYS A 224 8.79 -12.25 6.87
CA LYS A 224 8.09 -13.53 6.71
C LYS A 224 6.66 -13.35 6.20
N GLY A 225 6.47 -12.43 5.25
CA GLY A 225 5.18 -12.13 4.64
C GLY A 225 4.19 -11.34 5.52
N ALA A 226 4.59 -10.92 6.72
CA ALA A 226 3.76 -10.11 7.61
C ALA A 226 4.35 -8.71 7.80
N LEU A 227 3.48 -7.69 7.88
CA LEU A 227 3.90 -6.32 8.19
C LEU A 227 4.48 -6.26 9.61
N LEU A 228 5.68 -5.71 9.72
CA LEU A 228 6.28 -5.43 11.01
C LEU A 228 5.48 -4.30 11.70
N HIS A 229 5.08 -4.51 12.94
CA HIS A 229 4.28 -3.58 13.75
C HIS A 229 2.85 -3.30 13.22
N GLN A 230 2.24 -4.24 12.52
CA GLN A 230 0.87 -4.09 12.01
C GLN A 230 -0.16 -3.81 13.12
N ASP A 231 -0.04 -4.50 14.24
CA ASP A 231 -0.98 -4.43 15.37
C ASP A 231 -0.49 -3.51 16.51
N GLU A 232 0.72 -3.00 16.39
CA GLU A 232 1.32 -2.17 17.42
C GLU A 232 1.26 -0.70 17.01
N HIS A 233 1.01 0.15 18.01
CA HIS A 233 1.02 1.60 17.88
C HIS A 233 2.42 2.19 17.67
N LYS A 234 3.39 1.32 17.43
CA LYS A 234 4.78 1.67 17.17
C LYS A 234 4.97 1.69 15.67
N ARG A 235 5.26 2.85 15.12
CA ARG A 235 5.71 2.98 13.74
C ARG A 235 7.22 2.88 13.71
N MET A 236 7.74 2.28 12.67
CA MET A 236 9.16 2.44 12.36
C MET A 236 9.38 3.90 11.97
N ASN A 237 10.25 4.57 12.68
CA ASN A 237 10.64 5.94 12.39
C ASN A 237 12.14 5.98 12.22
N VAL A 238 12.57 6.27 11.01
CA VAL A 238 13.98 6.42 10.64
C VAL A 238 14.42 7.87 10.55
N ASP A 239 13.50 8.83 10.66
CA ASP A 239 13.73 10.25 10.46
C ASP A 239 14.86 10.79 11.34
N LYS A 240 14.95 10.29 12.59
CA LYS A 240 15.94 10.73 13.59
C LYS A 240 17.18 9.86 13.64
N MET A 241 17.36 8.91 12.71
CA MET A 241 18.63 8.18 12.60
C MET A 241 19.76 9.16 12.31
N ILE A 242 20.85 9.04 13.06
CA ILE A 242 22.02 9.91 12.88
C ILE A 242 22.87 9.36 11.74
N MET A 243 23.08 10.17 10.74
CA MET A 243 23.91 9.86 9.58
C MET A 243 25.34 10.31 9.82
N PRO A 244 26.35 9.57 9.32
CA PRO A 244 27.72 10.03 9.34
C PRO A 244 27.91 11.23 8.39
N LYS A 245 28.96 11.98 8.64
CA LYS A 245 29.37 13.05 7.73
C LYS A 245 30.09 12.46 6.53
N PHE A 246 29.39 12.33 5.39
CA PHE A 246 29.98 11.79 4.16
C PHE A 246 30.77 12.84 3.36
N SER A 247 30.34 14.11 3.41
CA SER A 247 30.95 15.20 2.66
C SER A 247 30.67 16.55 3.34
N THR A 248 31.16 17.63 2.74
CA THR A 248 30.83 19.00 3.17
C THR A 248 29.32 19.30 3.05
N LEU A 249 28.65 18.67 2.09
CA LEU A 249 27.20 18.82 1.90
C LEU A 249 26.40 18.37 3.14
N SER A 250 26.94 17.44 3.95
CA SER A 250 26.30 17.03 5.21
C SER A 250 26.14 18.18 6.22
N ASP A 251 27.03 19.16 6.20
CA ASP A 251 26.91 20.35 7.03
C ASP A 251 26.01 21.41 6.39
N GLU A 252 26.15 21.58 5.09
CA GLU A 252 25.52 22.66 4.33
C GLU A 252 24.02 22.48 4.16
N ILE A 253 23.55 21.24 4.00
CA ILE A 253 22.15 20.91 3.75
C ILE A 253 21.23 21.33 4.90
N ALA A 254 21.76 21.36 6.12
CA ALA A 254 21.01 21.68 7.34
C ALA A 254 21.80 22.63 8.27
N GLU A 255 22.51 23.60 7.70
CA GLU A 255 23.42 24.53 8.40
C GLU A 255 22.74 25.26 9.57
N GLN A 256 21.45 25.59 9.45
CA GLN A 256 20.67 26.31 10.46
C GLN A 256 20.18 25.42 11.63
N ARG A 257 20.43 24.11 11.58
CA ARG A 257 20.01 23.16 12.63
C ARG A 257 21.09 22.99 13.69
N THR A 258 20.67 22.53 14.87
CA THR A 258 21.62 22.13 15.93
C THR A 258 22.51 20.99 15.43
N GLU A 259 23.68 20.79 16.06
CA GLU A 259 24.67 19.80 15.63
C GLU A 259 24.07 18.37 15.51
N ILE A 260 23.25 17.95 16.48
CA ILE A 260 22.60 16.65 16.47
C ILE A 260 21.50 16.57 15.39
N GLU A 261 20.67 17.60 15.29
CA GLU A 261 19.57 17.63 14.31
C GLU A 261 20.09 17.67 12.88
N ARG A 262 21.22 18.34 12.64
CA ARG A 262 21.84 18.47 11.33
C ARG A 262 22.05 17.12 10.67
N TYR A 263 22.56 16.14 11.40
CA TYR A 263 22.86 14.81 10.88
C TYR A 263 21.69 13.81 10.99
N GLN A 264 20.51 14.24 11.41
CA GLN A 264 19.33 13.35 11.31
C GLN A 264 18.98 13.08 9.86
N LEU A 265 18.60 11.82 9.56
CA LEU A 265 18.28 11.37 8.21
C LEU A 265 17.31 12.31 7.50
N THR A 266 16.24 12.71 8.18
CA THR A 266 15.24 13.64 7.62
C THR A 266 15.85 14.94 7.12
N ASN A 267 16.87 15.46 7.77
CA ASN A 267 17.57 16.69 7.41
C ASN A 267 18.69 16.47 6.37
N GLN A 268 18.90 15.24 5.91
CA GLN A 268 19.93 14.89 4.95
C GLN A 268 19.36 14.41 3.59
N VAL A 269 18.08 13.94 3.57
CA VAL A 269 17.55 13.27 2.37
C VAL A 269 16.19 13.74 1.91
N THR A 270 15.39 14.42 2.78
CA THR A 270 14.04 14.86 2.39
C THR A 270 14.08 16.02 1.39
N PHE A 271 13.00 16.19 0.67
CA PHE A 271 12.91 17.25 -0.34
C PHE A 271 13.08 18.67 0.24
N PRO A 272 12.52 19.00 1.42
CA PRO A 272 12.84 20.28 2.06
C PRO A 272 14.33 20.46 2.34
N ALA A 273 15.04 19.39 2.72
CA ALA A 273 16.48 19.43 2.92
C ALA A 273 17.22 19.59 1.58
N LEU A 274 16.87 18.82 0.55
CA LEU A 274 17.47 18.94 -0.78
C LEU A 274 17.23 20.32 -1.39
N ALA A 275 16.08 20.95 -1.16
CA ALA A 275 15.80 22.30 -1.63
C ALA A 275 16.82 23.33 -1.14
N ASN A 276 17.36 23.18 0.08
CA ASN A 276 18.41 24.06 0.60
C ASN A 276 19.70 23.97 -0.23
N LEU A 277 20.06 22.76 -0.69
CA LEU A 277 21.23 22.60 -1.57
C LEU A 277 20.93 23.10 -2.99
N ILE A 278 19.72 22.88 -3.50
CA ILE A 278 19.29 23.36 -4.82
C ILE A 278 19.36 24.89 -4.83
N ASP A 279 18.78 25.56 -3.85
CA ASP A 279 18.79 27.02 -3.72
C ASP A 279 20.22 27.58 -3.57
N ARG A 280 21.13 26.82 -2.97
CA ARG A 280 22.53 27.25 -2.75
C ARG A 280 23.42 27.08 -3.98
N TYR A 281 23.22 26.03 -4.75
CA TYR A 281 24.13 25.63 -5.81
C TYR A 281 23.66 25.98 -7.22
N PHE A 282 22.36 26.32 -7.39
CA PHE A 282 21.80 26.64 -8.68
C PHE A 282 21.13 28.01 -8.67
N ASP A 283 21.33 28.75 -9.74
CA ASP A 283 20.58 29.97 -10.01
C ASP A 283 19.26 29.61 -10.71
N HIS A 284 18.14 29.76 -9.98
CA HIS A 284 16.80 29.41 -10.47
C HIS A 284 15.72 30.31 -9.85
N GLN A 285 14.54 30.35 -10.46
CA GLN A 285 13.40 31.16 -9.99
C GLN A 285 12.25 30.32 -9.39
N HIS A 286 12.46 29.00 -9.20
CA HIS A 286 11.44 28.12 -8.67
C HIS A 286 11.19 28.39 -7.18
N THR A 287 9.91 28.57 -6.82
CA THR A 287 9.50 28.88 -5.43
C THR A 287 8.85 27.69 -4.75
N CYS A 288 8.13 26.82 -5.49
CA CYS A 288 7.52 25.64 -4.91
C CYS A 288 8.52 24.46 -4.86
N LEU A 289 8.33 23.59 -3.89
CA LEU A 289 9.21 22.45 -3.65
C LEU A 289 9.21 21.46 -4.82
N GLU A 290 8.05 21.18 -5.38
CA GLU A 290 7.90 20.28 -6.52
C GLU A 290 8.69 20.74 -7.74
N ASP A 291 8.61 22.04 -8.09
CA ASP A 291 9.37 22.62 -9.21
C ASP A 291 10.88 22.54 -8.96
N LYS A 292 11.34 22.77 -7.73
CA LYS A 292 12.75 22.64 -7.37
C LYS A 292 13.25 21.20 -7.57
N ILE A 293 12.48 20.21 -7.13
CA ILE A 293 12.85 18.80 -7.30
C ILE A 293 12.82 18.39 -8.78
N ASN A 294 11.84 18.86 -9.55
CA ASN A 294 11.78 18.65 -10.99
C ASN A 294 13.00 19.26 -11.70
N TYR A 295 13.34 20.48 -11.35
CA TYR A 295 14.54 21.16 -11.88
C TYR A 295 15.83 20.40 -11.50
N PHE A 296 15.96 19.94 -10.27
CA PHE A 296 17.08 19.09 -9.86
C PHE A 296 17.19 17.83 -10.71
N CYS A 297 16.07 17.15 -10.97
CA CYS A 297 16.06 15.98 -11.85
C CYS A 297 16.56 16.33 -13.27
N GLU A 298 16.16 17.47 -13.82
CA GLU A 298 16.65 17.96 -15.12
C GLU A 298 18.17 18.20 -15.12
N GLN A 299 18.70 18.76 -14.02
CA GLN A 299 20.14 18.96 -13.87
C GLN A 299 20.90 17.64 -13.76
N VAL A 300 20.32 16.62 -13.12
CA VAL A 300 20.90 15.26 -13.07
C VAL A 300 20.86 14.60 -14.45
N GLU A 301 19.76 14.72 -15.19
CA GLU A 301 19.64 14.22 -16.55
C GLU A 301 20.65 14.89 -17.53
N ALA A 302 20.98 16.16 -17.27
CA ALA A 302 22.00 16.90 -17.98
C ALA A 302 23.44 16.61 -17.49
N GLU A 303 23.61 15.66 -16.57
CA GLU A 303 24.90 15.30 -15.96
C GLU A 303 25.66 16.49 -15.35
N ASN A 304 24.94 17.48 -14.81
CA ASN A 304 25.54 18.62 -14.14
C ASN A 304 26.38 18.15 -12.95
N PRO A 305 27.67 18.56 -12.83
CA PRO A 305 28.55 18.05 -11.78
C PRO A 305 28.04 18.32 -10.36
N GLN A 306 27.43 19.48 -10.10
CA GLN A 306 26.87 19.84 -8.79
C GLN A 306 25.63 18.98 -8.48
N ALA A 307 24.74 18.77 -9.46
CA ALA A 307 23.59 17.90 -9.30
C ALA A 307 24.00 16.46 -9.01
N MET A 308 25.04 15.97 -9.69
CA MET A 308 25.59 14.63 -9.44
C MET A 308 26.23 14.51 -8.05
N GLN A 309 26.86 15.57 -7.52
CA GLN A 309 27.35 15.60 -6.13
C GLN A 309 26.20 15.55 -5.11
N ILE A 310 25.12 16.32 -5.34
CA ILE A 310 23.93 16.29 -4.49
C ILE A 310 23.27 14.90 -4.54
N LEU A 311 23.14 14.31 -5.71
CA LEU A 311 22.62 12.94 -5.88
C LEU A 311 23.51 11.91 -5.14
N SER A 312 24.84 12.08 -5.22
CA SER A 312 25.77 11.22 -4.48
C SER A 312 25.57 11.36 -2.96
N HIS A 313 25.44 12.58 -2.44
CA HIS A 313 25.16 12.83 -1.05
C HIS A 313 23.84 12.16 -0.59
N LEU A 314 22.76 12.31 -1.36
CA LEU A 314 21.47 11.68 -1.10
C LEU A 314 21.61 10.15 -1.03
N THR A 315 22.25 9.56 -2.05
CA THR A 315 22.41 8.11 -2.14
C THR A 315 23.38 7.53 -1.10
N ASP A 316 24.37 8.29 -0.63
CA ASP A 316 25.24 7.88 0.50
C ASP A 316 24.43 7.70 1.79
N ASN A 317 23.61 8.70 2.12
CA ASN A 317 22.75 8.65 3.30
C ASN A 317 21.69 7.53 3.22
N LEU A 318 21.03 7.39 2.07
CA LEU A 318 20.06 6.33 1.86
C LEU A 318 20.71 4.94 1.91
N ALA A 319 21.85 4.75 1.25
CA ALA A 319 22.57 3.47 1.26
C ALA A 319 23.02 3.08 2.68
N TYR A 320 23.53 4.05 3.47
CA TYR A 320 23.93 3.79 4.84
C TYR A 320 22.74 3.34 5.72
N MET A 321 21.62 4.04 5.62
CA MET A 321 20.39 3.68 6.34
C MET A 321 19.89 2.30 5.90
N LEU A 322 19.76 2.08 4.59
CA LEU A 322 19.27 0.82 4.04
C LEU A 322 20.19 -0.35 4.38
N MET A 323 21.51 -0.18 4.31
CA MET A 323 22.49 -1.20 4.73
C MET A 323 22.26 -1.67 6.17
N ASN A 324 22.05 -0.73 7.11
CA ASN A 324 21.78 -1.08 8.49
C ASN A 324 20.48 -1.87 8.63
N LEU A 325 19.42 -1.47 7.92
CA LEU A 325 18.13 -2.16 7.93
C LEU A 325 18.22 -3.56 7.28
N ILE A 326 18.93 -3.67 6.16
CA ILE A 326 19.17 -4.95 5.47
C ILE A 326 19.89 -5.93 6.40
N ASN A 327 20.94 -5.48 7.08
CA ASN A 327 21.70 -6.31 8.01
C ASN A 327 20.87 -6.75 9.24
N ILE A 328 19.88 -5.94 9.67
CA ILE A 328 19.00 -6.27 10.79
C ILE A 328 17.89 -7.23 10.34
N PHE A 329 17.27 -6.99 9.20
CA PHE A 329 16.06 -7.69 8.75
C PHE A 329 16.34 -8.79 7.74
N SER A 330 17.58 -8.92 7.25
CA SER A 330 17.97 -9.87 6.20
C SER A 330 17.04 -9.78 4.96
N THR A 331 16.78 -8.56 4.51
CA THR A 331 15.91 -8.29 3.37
C THR A 331 16.69 -8.40 2.06
N GLU A 332 16.05 -9.00 1.06
CA GLU A 332 16.64 -9.20 -0.27
C GLU A 332 16.08 -8.19 -1.30
N LYS A 333 14.98 -7.54 -0.96
CA LYS A 333 14.28 -6.64 -1.87
C LYS A 333 13.93 -5.31 -1.21
N ILE A 334 14.20 -4.23 -1.92
CA ILE A 334 13.82 -2.88 -1.53
C ILE A 334 12.86 -2.34 -2.58
N MET A 335 11.67 -1.95 -2.19
CA MET A 335 10.76 -1.18 -3.02
C MET A 335 10.92 0.30 -2.70
N LEU A 336 11.23 1.10 -3.71
CA LEU A 336 11.39 2.55 -3.58
C LEU A 336 10.25 3.26 -4.32
N ASN A 337 9.63 4.21 -3.64
CA ASN A 337 8.70 5.17 -4.23
C ASN A 337 9.15 6.60 -3.92
N SER A 338 9.25 7.42 -4.94
CA SER A 338 9.66 8.83 -4.82
C SER A 338 9.42 9.57 -6.14
N PRO A 339 9.13 10.87 -6.14
CA PRO A 339 9.21 11.73 -7.33
C PRO A 339 10.58 11.68 -8.04
N LEU A 340 11.66 11.36 -7.31
CA LEU A 340 13.01 11.14 -7.88
C LEU A 340 13.12 9.93 -8.82
N LEU A 341 12.08 9.10 -8.92
CA LEU A 341 12.04 8.02 -9.92
C LEU A 341 12.04 8.54 -11.37
N ARG A 342 11.84 9.83 -11.59
CA ARG A 342 12.14 10.48 -12.86
C ARG A 342 13.61 10.23 -13.30
N ILE A 343 14.53 10.27 -12.34
CA ILE A 343 15.96 9.94 -12.54
C ILE A 343 16.29 8.52 -12.05
N LYS A 344 15.39 7.56 -12.28
CA LYS A 344 15.52 6.19 -11.78
C LYS A 344 16.87 5.55 -12.06
N LYS A 345 17.38 5.71 -13.28
CA LYS A 345 18.63 5.03 -13.70
C LYS A 345 19.82 5.48 -12.84
N PRO A 346 20.24 6.77 -12.80
CA PRO A 346 21.38 7.18 -12.00
C PRO A 346 21.14 6.98 -10.49
N LEU A 347 19.91 7.15 -10.01
CA LEU A 347 19.56 6.90 -8.60
C LEU A 347 19.80 5.44 -8.20
N PHE A 348 19.30 4.48 -8.99
CA PHE A 348 19.41 3.06 -8.69
C PHE A 348 20.83 2.55 -8.87
N GLU A 349 21.54 2.96 -9.91
CA GLU A 349 22.94 2.60 -10.15
C GLU A 349 23.84 3.03 -8.99
N GLN A 350 23.67 4.26 -8.50
CA GLN A 350 24.44 4.72 -7.34
C GLN A 350 24.07 3.98 -6.05
N LEU A 351 22.77 3.82 -5.75
CA LEU A 351 22.32 3.09 -4.57
C LEU A 351 22.82 1.64 -4.59
N GLN A 352 22.67 0.94 -5.72
CA GLN A 352 23.08 -0.46 -5.84
C GLN A 352 24.59 -0.61 -5.68
N THR A 353 25.39 0.26 -6.30
CA THR A 353 26.85 0.27 -6.16
C THR A 353 27.27 0.47 -4.71
N LYS A 354 26.66 1.46 -4.00
CA LYS A 354 27.00 1.79 -2.62
C LYS A 354 26.58 0.69 -1.64
N LEU A 355 25.43 0.07 -1.88
CA LEU A 355 24.96 -1.06 -1.07
C LEU A 355 25.88 -2.29 -1.24
N GLN A 356 26.25 -2.64 -2.47
CA GLN A 356 27.13 -3.78 -2.75
C GLN A 356 28.52 -3.62 -2.11
N GLN A 357 29.06 -2.40 -2.06
CA GLN A 357 30.36 -2.11 -1.45
C GLN A 357 30.39 -2.24 0.06
N ASN A 358 29.26 -2.05 0.74
CA ASN A 358 29.17 -1.88 2.20
C ASN A 358 28.40 -3.00 2.91
N LEU A 359 27.82 -3.97 2.20
CA LEU A 359 27.10 -5.08 2.82
C LEU A 359 28.06 -6.08 3.46
N LEU A 360 27.75 -6.49 4.69
CA LEU A 360 28.50 -7.50 5.44
C LEU A 360 28.39 -8.91 4.82
N LEU A 361 27.30 -9.17 4.10
CA LEU A 361 27.03 -10.46 3.46
C LEU A 361 27.28 -10.34 1.95
N ASN A 362 28.48 -10.72 1.50
CA ASN A 362 28.89 -10.70 0.09
C ASN A 362 28.02 -11.57 -0.84
N GLU A 363 27.14 -12.40 -0.30
CA GLU A 363 26.25 -13.29 -1.04
C GLU A 363 24.84 -12.73 -1.22
N LEU A 364 24.46 -11.66 -0.49
CA LEU A 364 23.13 -11.07 -0.57
C LEU A 364 23.02 -10.19 -1.82
N ARG A 365 22.26 -10.67 -2.81
CA ARG A 365 21.86 -9.84 -3.95
C ARG A 365 20.64 -9.05 -3.56
N ILE A 366 20.76 -7.73 -3.54
CA ILE A 366 19.65 -6.83 -3.23
C ILE A 366 19.07 -6.30 -4.54
N ASP A 367 17.78 -6.53 -4.72
CA ASP A 367 17.02 -5.94 -5.81
C ASP A 367 16.33 -4.66 -5.35
N ILE A 368 16.57 -3.57 -6.06
CA ILE A 368 15.81 -2.33 -5.90
C ILE A 368 14.75 -2.28 -6.98
N VAL A 369 13.50 -2.25 -6.56
CA VAL A 369 12.33 -2.24 -7.46
C VAL A 369 11.46 -1.01 -7.21
N THR A 370 10.55 -0.73 -8.15
CA THR A 370 9.51 0.28 -8.00
C THR A 370 8.16 -0.40 -7.88
N SER A 371 7.19 0.28 -7.27
CA SER A 371 5.81 -0.15 -7.30
C SER A 371 5.29 -0.27 -8.74
N GLN A 372 4.42 -1.24 -8.97
CA GLN A 372 3.64 -1.34 -10.20
C GLN A 372 2.29 -0.62 -10.10
N TYR A 373 1.90 -0.18 -8.90
CA TYR A 373 0.67 0.56 -8.68
C TYR A 373 0.95 2.05 -8.54
N ASP A 374 0.11 2.84 -9.18
CA ASP A 374 0.03 4.27 -8.90
C ASP A 374 -0.55 4.51 -7.52
N TRP A 375 -0.20 5.63 -6.90
CA TRP A 375 -0.60 5.95 -5.52
C TRP A 375 -2.12 6.00 -5.31
N ASP A 376 -2.92 6.30 -6.33
CA ASP A 376 -4.38 6.34 -6.26
C ASP A 376 -5.06 5.10 -6.87
N SER A 377 -4.29 4.04 -7.10
CA SER A 377 -4.81 2.76 -7.57
C SER A 377 -5.85 2.20 -6.59
N PRO A 378 -7.05 1.85 -7.04
CA PRO A 378 -8.07 1.28 -6.17
C PRO A 378 -7.69 -0.11 -5.62
N LEU A 379 -6.67 -0.76 -6.20
CA LEU A 379 -6.14 -2.02 -5.70
C LEU A 379 -5.47 -1.87 -4.32
N ILE A 380 -4.93 -0.69 -4.00
CA ILE A 380 -4.32 -0.42 -2.70
C ILE A 380 -5.35 -0.51 -1.57
N PRO A 381 -6.43 0.28 -1.53
CA PRO A 381 -7.45 0.10 -0.50
C PRO A 381 -8.20 -1.23 -0.60
N SER A 382 -8.33 -1.85 -1.79
CA SER A 382 -9.02 -3.13 -1.94
C SER A 382 -8.38 -4.27 -1.16
N ILE A 383 -7.06 -4.18 -0.91
CA ILE A 383 -6.33 -5.25 -0.20
C ILE A 383 -6.86 -5.48 1.22
N ALA A 384 -7.33 -4.43 1.92
CA ALA A 384 -7.92 -4.60 3.24
C ALA A 384 -9.20 -5.46 3.19
N ILE A 385 -10.00 -5.31 2.15
CA ILE A 385 -11.20 -6.13 1.92
C ILE A 385 -10.81 -7.57 1.57
N LYS A 386 -9.85 -7.74 0.65
CA LYS A 386 -9.36 -9.08 0.27
C LYS A 386 -8.80 -9.84 1.46
N LEU A 387 -7.94 -9.21 2.26
CA LEU A 387 -7.40 -9.81 3.47
C LEU A 387 -8.52 -10.14 4.48
N GLY A 388 -9.49 -9.26 4.67
CA GLY A 388 -10.65 -9.51 5.51
C GLY A 388 -11.51 -10.69 5.06
N ILE A 389 -11.59 -10.94 3.73
CA ILE A 389 -12.21 -12.15 3.18
C ILE A 389 -11.33 -13.37 3.43
N TYR A 390 -10.02 -13.31 3.15
CA TYR A 390 -9.09 -14.44 3.31
C TYR A 390 -8.97 -14.91 4.76
N GLU A 391 -9.01 -13.99 5.72
CA GLU A 391 -9.01 -14.27 7.15
C GLU A 391 -10.39 -14.69 7.68
N GLY A 392 -11.45 -14.50 6.87
CA GLY A 392 -12.81 -14.89 7.20
C GLY A 392 -13.60 -13.85 8.00
N CYS A 393 -12.99 -12.75 8.44
CA CYS A 393 -13.67 -11.77 9.29
C CYS A 393 -14.82 -11.05 8.56
N LEU A 394 -14.67 -10.74 7.26
CA LEU A 394 -15.76 -10.19 6.45
C LEU A 394 -16.79 -11.24 6.06
N LEU A 395 -16.41 -12.52 5.95
CA LEU A 395 -17.32 -13.60 5.58
C LEU A 395 -18.35 -13.89 6.68
N LYS A 396 -18.02 -13.61 7.94
CA LYS A 396 -18.96 -13.79 9.06
C LYS A 396 -20.23 -12.98 8.85
N GLY A 397 -20.10 -11.69 8.53
CA GLY A 397 -21.24 -10.82 8.28
C GLY A 397 -22.08 -11.20 7.06
N ILE A 398 -21.50 -11.90 6.08
CA ILE A 398 -22.22 -12.32 4.85
C ILE A 398 -22.97 -13.65 5.06
N VAL A 399 -22.34 -14.59 5.78
CA VAL A 399 -22.85 -15.98 5.92
C VAL A 399 -23.86 -16.12 7.05
N GLU A 400 -23.89 -15.18 8.00
CA GLU A 400 -24.85 -15.18 9.11
C GLU A 400 -26.16 -14.44 8.80
N ILE A 401 -26.25 -13.77 7.64
CA ILE A 401 -27.49 -13.14 7.12
C ILE A 401 -28.30 -14.19 6.37
#